data_39af9a52093f815af45357640886dc94
#
_entry.id   39af9a52093f815af45357640886dc94
#
_cell.length_a   1.000
_cell.length_b   1.000
_cell.length_c   1.000
_cell.angle_alpha   90.00
_cell.angle_beta   90.00
_cell.angle_gamma   90.00
#
_symmetry.space_group_name_H-M   'P 1'
#
loop_
_entity.id
_entity.type
_entity.pdbx_description
1 polymer ?
#
loop_
_entity_poly.entity_id
_entity_poly.type
_entity_poly.pdbx_seq_one_letter_code
_entity_poly.pdbx_strand_id
1 'polypeptide(L)'
;MIILDSSALSALAAGHPRLHRIVDSALQSPFQHLLVPVLCVVEAEVKGEGAAHAVMALPALEFEPLDASTAVVVATVVRDGYGGPDLAHAIATSLPTPVRPLQHLILTARPELYPPGIATVDIDDPRLEP
;
A
#
# COMPACT_ATOMS: atom_id res chain seq x y z
N MET A 1 1.40 -7.67 8.43
CA MET A 1 1.85 -6.99 7.20
C MET A 1 1.35 -5.57 7.15
N ILE A 2 2.13 -4.73 6.55
CA ILE A 2 1.81 -3.32 6.34
C ILE A 2 1.73 -3.10 4.83
N ILE A 3 0.67 -2.45 4.38
CA ILE A 3 0.44 -2.16 2.96
C ILE A 3 0.75 -0.69 2.71
N LEU A 4 1.47 -0.41 1.62
CA LEU A 4 1.72 0.96 1.16
C LEU A 4 0.82 1.22 -0.05
N ASP A 5 -0.08 2.20 0.04
CA ASP A 5 -0.93 2.56 -1.09
C ASP A 5 -0.23 3.54 -2.04
N SER A 6 -0.92 3.98 -3.09
CA SER A 6 -0.33 4.87 -4.10
C SER A 6 0.15 6.20 -3.51
N SER A 7 -0.58 6.76 -2.56
CA SER A 7 -0.19 8.03 -1.92
C SER A 7 1.07 7.86 -1.06
N ALA A 8 1.18 6.74 -0.34
CA ALA A 8 2.37 6.41 0.43
C ALA A 8 3.58 6.18 -0.50
N LEU A 9 3.37 5.49 -1.64
CA LEU A 9 4.44 5.27 -2.62
C LEU A 9 4.93 6.58 -3.22
N SER A 10 4.01 7.49 -3.55
CA SER A 10 4.38 8.81 -4.07
C SER A 10 5.22 9.59 -3.06
N ALA A 11 4.83 9.56 -1.79
CA ALA A 11 5.57 10.21 -0.71
C ALA A 11 6.95 9.56 -0.52
N LEU A 12 7.03 8.23 -0.57
CA LEU A 12 8.29 7.50 -0.46
C LEU A 12 9.24 7.85 -1.60
N ALA A 13 8.73 7.89 -2.84
CA ALA A 13 9.52 8.29 -4.02
C ALA A 13 9.99 9.74 -3.92
N ALA A 14 9.23 10.60 -3.26
CA ALA A 14 9.60 12.00 -3.04
C ALA A 14 10.56 12.20 -1.86
N GLY A 15 10.94 11.14 -1.15
CA GLY A 15 11.92 11.21 -0.08
C GLY A 15 11.34 11.42 1.32
N HIS A 16 10.09 11.03 1.58
CA HIS A 16 9.44 11.19 2.88
C HIS A 16 10.28 10.51 3.98
N PRO A 17 10.83 11.27 4.95
CA PRO A 17 11.84 10.73 5.87
C PRO A 17 11.33 9.58 6.75
N ARG A 18 10.10 9.71 7.27
CA ARG A 18 9.52 8.69 8.15
C ARG A 18 9.27 7.38 7.41
N LEU A 19 8.78 7.46 6.17
CA LEU A 19 8.58 6.27 5.34
C LEU A 19 9.90 5.57 5.02
N HIS A 20 10.94 6.33 4.71
CA HIS A 20 12.26 5.76 4.49
C HIS A 20 12.80 5.05 5.72
N ARG A 21 12.57 5.59 6.92
CA ARG A 21 12.97 4.92 8.17
C ARG A 21 12.20 3.61 8.37
N ILE A 22 10.90 3.58 8.04
CA ILE A 22 10.08 2.37 8.13
C ILE A 22 10.60 1.31 7.16
N VAL A 23 10.91 1.69 5.93
CA VAL A 23 11.47 0.77 4.93
C VAL A 23 12.82 0.23 5.38
N ASP A 24 13.71 1.08 5.86
CA ASP A 24 15.03 0.66 6.36
C ASP A 24 14.90 -0.29 7.56
N SER A 25 13.98 0.01 8.46
CA SER A 25 13.69 -0.84 9.61
C SER A 25 13.18 -2.22 9.20
N ALA A 26 12.34 -2.27 8.17
CA ALA A 26 11.81 -3.53 7.65
C ALA A 26 12.89 -4.44 7.06
N LEU A 27 13.93 -3.87 6.46
CA LEU A 27 15.07 -4.64 5.94
C LEU A 27 15.78 -5.43 7.04
N GLN A 28 15.77 -4.93 8.27
CA GLN A 28 16.49 -5.52 9.39
C GLN A 28 15.61 -6.41 10.26
N SER A 29 14.30 -6.46 9.99
CA SER A 29 13.36 -7.25 10.77
C SER A 29 12.78 -8.38 9.91
N PRO A 30 13.04 -9.67 10.26
CA PRO A 30 12.48 -10.78 9.49
C PRO A 30 10.96 -10.93 9.65
N PHE A 31 10.36 -10.23 10.61
CA PHE A 31 8.93 -10.35 10.91
C PHE A 31 8.09 -9.22 10.35
N GLN A 32 8.72 -8.17 9.83
CA GLN A 32 8.01 -7.01 9.30
C GLN A 32 8.03 -7.05 7.77
N HIS A 33 6.85 -7.23 7.17
CA HIS A 33 6.69 -7.26 5.72
C HIS A 33 5.95 -6.01 5.25
N LEU A 34 6.50 -5.37 4.21
CA LEU A 34 5.88 -4.23 3.55
C LEU A 34 5.37 -4.72 2.19
N LEU A 35 4.07 -4.59 1.99
CA LEU A 35 3.40 -5.12 0.81
C LEU A 35 2.87 -3.98 -0.05
N VAL A 36 3.11 -4.07 -1.36
CA VAL A 36 2.73 -3.03 -2.30
C VAL A 36 1.83 -3.63 -3.38
N PRO A 37 0.54 -3.26 -3.41
CA PRO A 37 -0.33 -3.68 -4.52
C PRO A 37 0.17 -3.08 -5.83
N VAL A 38 0.26 -3.88 -6.90
CA VAL A 38 0.87 -3.42 -8.16
C VAL A 38 0.10 -2.27 -8.80
N LEU A 39 -1.22 -2.18 -8.63
CA LEU A 39 -1.98 -1.05 -9.16
C LEU A 39 -1.65 0.27 -8.45
N CYS A 40 -1.16 0.20 -7.20
CA CYS A 40 -0.66 1.38 -6.50
C CYS A 40 0.65 1.88 -7.12
N VAL A 41 1.49 0.98 -7.61
CA VAL A 41 2.71 1.36 -8.37
C VAL A 41 2.32 2.09 -9.66
N VAL A 42 1.32 1.56 -10.38
CA VAL A 42 0.82 2.19 -11.62
C VAL A 42 0.36 3.62 -11.34
N GLU A 43 -0.48 3.80 -10.31
CA GLU A 43 -1.02 5.12 -9.99
C GLU A 43 0.08 6.10 -9.54
N ALA A 44 1.04 5.63 -8.75
CA ALA A 44 2.16 6.47 -8.33
C ALA A 44 2.98 6.94 -9.54
N GLU A 45 3.21 6.07 -10.52
CA GLU A 45 3.94 6.42 -11.74
C GLU A 45 3.14 7.39 -12.61
N VAL A 46 1.81 7.21 -12.71
CA VAL A 46 0.94 8.13 -13.45
C VAL A 46 1.03 9.55 -12.87
N LYS A 47 1.11 9.67 -11.55
CA LYS A 47 1.17 10.96 -10.87
C LYS A 47 2.58 11.55 -10.82
N GLY A 48 3.62 10.73 -10.90
CA GLY A 48 5.00 11.19 -10.81
C GLY A 48 5.93 10.31 -11.60
N GLU A 49 6.45 10.80 -12.72
CA GLU A 49 7.40 10.07 -13.54
C GLU A 49 8.61 9.62 -12.73
N GLY A 50 8.96 8.34 -12.84
CA GLY A 50 10.09 7.75 -12.13
C GLY A 50 9.73 7.14 -10.77
N ALA A 51 8.51 7.33 -10.27
CA ALA A 51 8.10 6.81 -8.96
C ALA A 51 8.15 5.28 -8.93
N ALA A 52 7.69 4.60 -9.98
CA ALA A 52 7.72 3.14 -10.05
C ALA A 52 9.16 2.61 -9.96
N HIS A 53 10.07 3.20 -10.72
CA HIS A 53 11.48 2.81 -10.70
C HIS A 53 12.09 2.99 -9.30
N ALA A 54 11.80 4.13 -8.66
CA ALA A 54 12.33 4.43 -7.33
C ALA A 54 11.86 3.41 -6.28
N VAL A 55 10.57 3.08 -6.25
CA VAL A 55 10.04 2.14 -5.25
C VAL A 55 10.43 0.70 -5.55
N MET A 56 10.49 0.31 -6.82
CA MET A 56 10.87 -1.05 -7.20
C MET A 56 12.35 -1.35 -6.94
N ALA A 57 13.18 -0.33 -6.76
CA ALA A 57 14.58 -0.48 -6.37
C ALA A 57 14.77 -0.77 -4.88
N LEU A 58 13.72 -0.67 -4.05
CA LEU A 58 13.81 -0.87 -2.60
C LEU A 58 13.60 -2.35 -2.26
N PRO A 59 14.63 -3.05 -1.74
CA PRO A 59 14.55 -4.49 -1.54
C PRO A 59 13.61 -4.93 -0.42
N ALA A 60 13.23 -4.02 0.48
CA ALA A 60 12.30 -4.34 1.57
C ALA A 60 10.85 -4.48 1.10
N LEU A 61 10.51 -4.00 -0.10
CA LEU A 61 9.15 -4.00 -0.60
C LEU A 61 8.84 -5.31 -1.33
N GLU A 62 7.70 -5.90 -0.98
CA GLU A 62 7.13 -7.04 -1.70
C GLU A 62 5.94 -6.54 -2.51
N PHE A 63 5.79 -7.03 -3.74
CA PHE A 63 4.74 -6.56 -4.65
C PHE A 63 3.64 -7.58 -4.76
N GLU A 64 2.40 -7.17 -4.44
CA GLU A 64 1.21 -8.02 -4.55
C GLU A 64 0.69 -7.93 -5.98
N PRO A 65 0.65 -9.06 -6.71
CA PRO A 65 0.18 -9.07 -8.09
C PRO A 65 -1.32 -8.87 -8.18
N LEU A 66 -1.78 -8.47 -9.36
CA LEU A 66 -3.18 -8.47 -9.73
C LEU A 66 -3.44 -9.70 -10.60
N ASP A 67 -3.87 -10.79 -9.97
CA ASP A 67 -4.29 -11.98 -10.71
C ASP A 67 -5.77 -11.89 -11.10
N ALA A 68 -6.28 -12.91 -11.81
CA ALA A 68 -7.65 -12.88 -12.31
C ALA A 68 -8.68 -12.81 -11.19
N SER A 69 -8.49 -13.55 -10.10
CA SER A 69 -9.44 -13.53 -8.98
C SER A 69 -9.41 -12.20 -8.23
N THR A 70 -8.23 -11.64 -8.03
CA THR A 70 -8.07 -10.32 -7.41
C THR A 70 -8.68 -9.23 -8.28
N ALA A 71 -8.56 -9.35 -9.61
CA ALA A 71 -9.15 -8.40 -10.54
C ALA A 71 -10.68 -8.30 -10.38
N VAL A 72 -11.35 -9.42 -10.13
CA VAL A 72 -12.79 -9.43 -9.88
C VAL A 72 -13.13 -8.67 -8.60
N VAL A 73 -12.38 -8.90 -7.53
CA VAL A 73 -12.58 -8.18 -6.25
C VAL A 73 -12.35 -6.69 -6.44
N VAL A 74 -11.27 -6.31 -7.10
CA VAL A 74 -10.94 -4.90 -7.38
C VAL A 74 -12.06 -4.24 -8.19
N ALA A 75 -12.53 -4.91 -9.25
CA ALA A 75 -13.62 -4.38 -10.08
C ALA A 75 -14.90 -4.16 -9.26
N THR A 76 -15.22 -5.09 -8.36
CA THR A 76 -16.39 -4.97 -7.49
C THR A 76 -16.28 -3.77 -6.55
N VAL A 77 -15.12 -3.59 -5.91
CA VAL A 77 -14.88 -2.46 -5.01
C VAL A 77 -14.98 -1.12 -5.75
N VAL A 78 -14.41 -1.03 -6.96
CA VAL A 78 -14.51 0.18 -7.79
C VAL A 78 -15.96 0.46 -8.17
N ARG A 79 -16.69 -0.58 -8.60
CA ARG A 79 -18.09 -0.44 -9.00
C ARG A 79 -18.98 -0.01 -7.85
N ASP A 80 -18.66 -0.42 -6.62
CA ASP A 80 -19.41 -0.05 -5.43
C ASP A 80 -19.07 1.38 -4.94
N GLY A 81 -18.18 2.07 -5.63
CA GLY A 81 -17.90 3.49 -5.38
C GLY A 81 -16.84 3.79 -4.35
N TYR A 82 -16.00 2.84 -3.99
CA TYR A 82 -14.95 3.02 -2.97
C TYR A 82 -13.62 3.57 -3.52
N GLY A 83 -13.62 4.10 -4.73
CA GLY A 83 -12.45 4.75 -5.31
C GLY A 83 -11.98 4.12 -6.59
N GLY A 84 -10.76 4.47 -7.03
CA GLY A 84 -10.16 3.94 -8.24
C GLY A 84 -9.52 2.57 -8.07
N PRO A 85 -8.98 1.98 -9.16
CA PRO A 85 -8.40 0.64 -9.12
C PRO A 85 -7.24 0.47 -8.14
N ASP A 86 -6.43 1.50 -7.94
CA ASP A 86 -5.30 1.48 -7.01
C ASP A 86 -5.77 1.36 -5.55
N LEU A 87 -6.71 2.19 -5.14
CA LEU A 87 -7.29 2.15 -3.80
C LEU A 87 -8.03 0.83 -3.59
N ALA A 88 -8.78 0.38 -4.59
CA ALA A 88 -9.49 -0.89 -4.54
C ALA A 88 -8.53 -2.07 -4.38
N HIS A 89 -7.37 -2.03 -5.05
CA HIS A 89 -6.36 -3.08 -4.90
C HIS A 89 -5.75 -3.07 -3.50
N ALA A 90 -5.52 -1.90 -2.91
CA ALA A 90 -5.08 -1.79 -1.52
C ALA A 90 -6.12 -2.38 -0.55
N ILE A 91 -7.39 -2.06 -0.75
CA ILE A 91 -8.47 -2.62 0.06
C ILE A 91 -8.50 -4.15 -0.07
N ALA A 92 -8.50 -4.68 -1.30
CA ALA A 92 -8.54 -6.12 -1.54
C ALA A 92 -7.37 -6.83 -0.87
N THR A 93 -6.17 -6.25 -0.95
CA THR A 93 -4.96 -6.80 -0.34
C THR A 93 -5.04 -6.79 1.20
N SER A 94 -5.72 -5.81 1.78
CA SER A 94 -5.86 -5.67 3.24
C SER A 94 -6.83 -6.66 3.86
N LEU A 95 -7.76 -7.22 3.07
CA LEU A 95 -8.80 -8.10 3.60
C LEU A 95 -8.24 -9.46 4.02
N PRO A 96 -8.78 -10.07 5.09
CA PRO A 96 -8.36 -11.41 5.49
C PRO A 96 -8.63 -12.45 4.40
N THR A 97 -7.73 -13.41 4.27
CA THR A 97 -7.88 -14.55 3.38
C THR A 97 -7.57 -15.83 4.17
N PRO A 98 -7.89 -17.04 3.64
CA PRO A 98 -7.49 -18.28 4.31
C PRO A 98 -5.99 -18.42 4.52
N VAL A 99 -5.19 -17.84 3.62
CA VAL A 99 -3.71 -17.84 3.71
C VAL A 99 -3.22 -16.74 4.66
N ARG A 100 -3.91 -15.61 4.70
CA ARG A 100 -3.61 -14.46 5.57
C ARG A 100 -4.88 -14.10 6.34
N PRO A 101 -5.13 -14.76 7.48
CA PRO A 101 -6.42 -14.62 8.18
C PRO A 101 -6.61 -13.30 8.93
N LEU A 102 -5.54 -12.51 9.11
CA LEU A 102 -5.62 -11.23 9.81
C LEU A 102 -5.76 -10.09 8.81
N GLN A 103 -6.52 -9.06 9.22
CA GLN A 103 -6.59 -7.82 8.45
C GLN A 103 -5.25 -7.08 8.51
N HIS A 104 -4.84 -6.49 7.40
CA HIS A 104 -3.59 -5.76 7.29
C HIS A 104 -3.81 -4.25 7.37
N LEU A 105 -2.80 -3.55 7.91
CA LEU A 105 -2.80 -2.11 8.06
C LEU A 105 -2.35 -1.45 6.75
N ILE A 106 -3.06 -0.40 6.32
CA ILE A 106 -2.68 0.39 5.15
C ILE A 106 -2.06 1.70 5.62
N LEU A 107 -0.81 1.96 5.21
CA LEU A 107 -0.19 3.28 5.33
C LEU A 107 -0.60 4.13 4.13
N THR A 108 -1.13 5.31 4.40
CA THR A 108 -1.68 6.18 3.38
C THR A 108 -1.49 7.66 3.76
N ALA A 109 -1.34 8.53 2.77
CA ALA A 109 -1.40 9.97 2.98
C ALA A 109 -2.86 10.48 3.01
N ARG A 110 -3.81 9.63 2.66
CA ARG A 110 -5.23 9.99 2.49
C ARG A 110 -6.15 9.00 3.20
N PRO A 111 -6.06 8.86 4.55
CA PRO A 111 -6.89 7.88 5.26
C PRO A 111 -8.40 8.14 5.11
N GLU A 112 -8.79 9.39 4.85
CA GLU A 112 -10.20 9.77 4.65
C GLU A 112 -10.84 9.16 3.40
N LEU A 113 -10.03 8.63 2.47
CA LEU A 113 -10.56 7.99 1.26
C LEU A 113 -11.04 6.56 1.49
N TYR A 114 -10.67 5.97 2.63
CA TYR A 114 -10.98 4.56 2.91
C TYR A 114 -12.30 4.44 3.68
N PRO A 115 -13.10 3.39 3.41
CA PRO A 115 -14.35 3.18 4.13
C PRO A 115 -14.11 2.74 5.57
N PRO A 116 -15.12 2.90 6.45
CA PRO A 116 -15.05 2.35 7.80
C PRO A 116 -14.80 0.83 7.78
N GLY A 117 -14.03 0.34 8.72
CA GLY A 117 -13.67 -1.08 8.81
C GLY A 117 -12.37 -1.45 8.14
N ILE A 118 -11.79 -0.55 7.34
CA ILE A 118 -10.45 -0.73 6.78
C ILE A 118 -9.45 -0.04 7.71
N ALA A 119 -8.47 -0.78 8.21
CA ALA A 119 -7.46 -0.24 9.12
C ALA A 119 -6.44 0.59 8.34
N THR A 120 -6.39 1.89 8.63
CA THR A 120 -5.45 2.81 7.98
C THR A 120 -4.68 3.61 9.02
N VAL A 121 -3.46 4.02 8.65
CA VAL A 121 -2.66 4.97 9.44
C VAL A 121 -2.08 6.00 8.49
N ASP A 122 -2.19 7.26 8.87
CA ASP A 122 -1.60 8.37 8.12
C ASP A 122 -0.07 8.27 8.19
N ILE A 123 0.60 8.46 7.06
CA ILE A 123 2.07 8.44 6.98
C ILE A 123 2.73 9.51 7.86
N ASP A 124 1.99 10.55 8.22
CA ASP A 124 2.47 11.62 9.09
C ASP A 124 2.08 11.45 10.57
N ASP A 125 1.48 10.31 10.92
CA ASP A 125 1.12 10.01 12.30
C ASP A 125 2.39 9.89 13.14
N PRO A 126 2.55 10.69 14.21
CA PRO A 126 3.75 10.66 15.05
C PRO A 126 4.00 9.33 15.74
N ARG A 127 2.98 8.47 15.84
CA ARG A 127 3.14 7.13 16.43
C ARG A 127 3.88 6.15 15.52
N LEU A 128 4.14 6.52 14.26
CA LEU A 128 4.86 5.70 13.29
C LEU A 128 6.38 5.80 13.43
N GLU A 129 6.90 6.11 14.59
CA GLU A 129 8.35 6.07 14.80
C GLU A 129 8.81 4.61 14.90
N PRO A 130 9.77 4.21 14.06
CA PRO A 130 10.31 2.85 14.11
C PRO A 130 11.17 2.59 15.35
#